data_b1facf43f14045966f49c9f7ec53dabb
#
_entry.id   b1facf43f14045966f49c9f7ec53dabb
#
_cell.length_a   1.000
_cell.length_b   1.000
_cell.length_c   1.000
_cell.angle_alpha   90.00
_cell.angle_beta   90.00
_cell.angle_gamma   90.00
#
_symmetry.space_group_name_H-M   'P 1'
#
loop_
_entity.id
_entity.type
_entity.pdbx_description
1 polymer ?
#
loop_
_entity_poly.entity_id
_entity_poly.type
_entity_poly.pdbx_seq_one_letter_code
_entity_poly.pdbx_strand_id
1 'polypeptide(L)'
;MDRKPCDLSSIFYPMLSPLKLLLVAGARPNFMKIAPLIHAIRANNAACNGSGRSIDFRLVHTGQHYDAKMSGVFFQELGIPAPDHDLEVGSGSHAAQTANIMLAFEPVCMSEKPDWVVVVGDVNSTLACTMVAAKLGIPVAHIEAGLRSFDRAMPEELNRLVTDALADLLLTPSADGDDNLRREGVPETKIRRVGNVMIDSLVSQLAEADAVGTLQRLGLQPGRFVYVTLHRPSNVDVRENLKVIVHELACLSEQFTIAFPIHPRTRQRMGEFGLSFDGHPGIRPLEPLGYLDSLNLTRHARFLLTDSGGLQEESTYFRTPCLTLRPNTERPVTLTLGSNRLTSVATLRSDISQLLAAPARIGQAPPLWDGRTAGRIVDELLAG
;
A
#
# COMPACT_ATOMS: atom_id res chain seq x y z
N MET A 1 35.10 -62.73 -2.92
CA MET A 1 34.19 -61.94 -3.73
C MET A 1 33.77 -60.70 -2.89
N ASP A 2 34.60 -59.68 -2.93
CA ASP A 2 34.38 -58.43 -2.22
C ASP A 2 33.47 -57.51 -3.00
N ARG A 3 32.27 -57.26 -2.48
CA ARG A 3 31.37 -56.24 -3.02
C ARG A 3 31.84 -54.89 -2.45
N LYS A 4 32.36 -54.01 -3.32
CA LYS A 4 32.60 -52.60 -2.97
C LYS A 4 31.28 -51.92 -2.64
N PRO A 5 31.22 -51.10 -1.61
CA PRO A 5 30.04 -50.28 -1.36
C PRO A 5 29.85 -49.27 -2.50
N CYS A 6 28.61 -49.14 -2.96
CA CYS A 6 28.21 -48.16 -3.96
C CYS A 6 28.24 -46.79 -3.31
N ASP A 7 29.18 -45.96 -3.72
CA ASP A 7 29.31 -44.57 -3.27
C ASP A 7 28.18 -43.73 -3.86
N LEU A 8 27.15 -43.40 -3.06
CA LEU A 8 25.99 -42.59 -3.44
C LEU A 8 26.24 -41.06 -3.26
N SER A 9 27.50 -40.64 -3.15
CA SER A 9 27.85 -39.28 -2.78
C SER A 9 27.93 -38.26 -3.92
N SER A 10 27.40 -38.54 -5.11
CA SER A 10 27.43 -37.51 -6.21
C SER A 10 26.19 -37.55 -7.10
N ILE A 11 25.00 -37.40 -6.52
CA ILE A 11 23.88 -36.94 -7.32
C ILE A 11 24.00 -35.40 -7.33
N PHE A 12 24.75 -34.87 -8.31
CA PHE A 12 24.71 -33.47 -8.69
C PHE A 12 23.31 -33.20 -9.24
N TYR A 13 22.41 -32.63 -8.44
CA TYR A 13 21.25 -31.94 -8.97
C TYR A 13 21.78 -30.72 -9.73
N PRO A 14 21.46 -30.54 -11.03
CA PRO A 14 21.84 -29.33 -11.73
C PRO A 14 21.20 -28.16 -10.95
N MET A 15 22.03 -27.24 -10.46
CA MET A 15 21.52 -26.02 -9.82
C MET A 15 20.69 -25.29 -10.87
N LEU A 16 19.40 -25.09 -10.58
CA LEU A 16 18.52 -24.28 -11.43
C LEU A 16 19.09 -22.87 -11.52
N SER A 17 19.14 -22.29 -12.71
CA SER A 17 19.54 -20.89 -12.86
C SER A 17 18.64 -19.99 -12.00
N PRO A 18 19.19 -18.95 -11.36
CA PRO A 18 18.37 -18.01 -10.60
C PRO A 18 17.23 -17.44 -11.45
N LEU A 19 16.07 -17.29 -10.83
CA LEU A 19 14.94 -16.55 -11.44
C LEU A 19 15.28 -15.06 -11.45
N LYS A 20 15.26 -14.42 -12.61
CA LYS A 20 15.58 -12.98 -12.74
C LYS A 20 14.35 -12.12 -12.70
N LEU A 21 14.28 -11.19 -11.77
CA LEU A 21 13.15 -10.28 -11.60
C LEU A 21 13.57 -8.82 -11.82
N LEU A 22 12.74 -8.03 -12.50
CA LEU A 22 12.75 -6.57 -12.39
C LEU A 22 11.61 -6.14 -11.46
N LEU A 23 11.95 -5.57 -10.31
CA LEU A 23 10.99 -5.03 -9.35
C LEU A 23 10.83 -3.54 -9.61
N VAL A 24 9.61 -3.10 -9.96
CA VAL A 24 9.36 -1.70 -10.36
C VAL A 24 8.70 -0.93 -9.24
N ALA A 25 9.26 0.23 -8.88
CA ALA A 25 8.69 1.18 -7.95
C ALA A 25 8.70 2.59 -8.54
N GLY A 26 7.51 3.24 -8.60
CA GLY A 26 7.36 4.57 -9.21
C GLY A 26 7.30 5.71 -8.21
N ALA A 27 6.84 5.44 -7.00
CA ALA A 27 6.59 6.42 -5.97
C ALA A 27 6.87 5.81 -4.58
N ARG A 28 7.01 6.69 -3.57
CA ARG A 28 7.28 6.26 -2.19
C ARG A 28 6.35 5.14 -1.68
N PRO A 29 5.02 5.18 -1.89
CA PRO A 29 4.14 4.09 -1.47
C PRO A 29 4.45 2.74 -2.11
N ASN A 30 5.00 2.71 -3.34
CA ASN A 30 5.38 1.46 -3.99
C ASN A 30 6.56 0.79 -3.27
N PHE A 31 7.53 1.56 -2.77
CA PHE A 31 8.65 1.01 -2.02
C PHE A 31 8.20 0.34 -0.71
N MET A 32 7.18 0.89 -0.04
CA MET A 32 6.57 0.25 1.14
C MET A 32 6.00 -1.14 0.82
N LYS A 33 5.55 -1.35 -0.42
CA LYS A 33 4.98 -2.62 -0.91
C LYS A 33 6.06 -3.58 -1.44
N ILE A 34 7.11 -3.04 -2.03
CA ILE A 34 8.25 -3.81 -2.56
C ILE A 34 9.19 -4.29 -1.45
N ALA A 35 9.34 -3.52 -0.36
CA ALA A 35 10.25 -3.88 0.73
C ALA A 35 9.97 -5.27 1.33
N PRO A 36 8.72 -5.64 1.71
CA PRO A 36 8.44 -7.00 2.17
C PRO A 36 8.79 -8.08 1.15
N LEU A 37 8.59 -7.81 -0.15
CA LEU A 37 8.96 -8.77 -1.20
C LEU A 37 10.47 -8.97 -1.25
N ILE A 38 11.27 -7.91 -1.18
CA ILE A 38 12.73 -8.00 -1.13
C ILE A 38 13.18 -8.80 0.10
N HIS A 39 12.57 -8.58 1.25
CA HIS A 39 12.86 -9.35 2.46
C HIS A 39 12.51 -10.84 2.29
N ALA A 40 11.36 -11.15 1.69
CA ALA A 40 10.96 -12.54 1.42
C ALA A 40 11.90 -13.22 0.40
N ILE A 41 12.32 -12.51 -0.66
CA ILE A 41 13.32 -13.01 -1.61
C ILE A 41 14.66 -13.33 -0.92
N ARG A 42 15.15 -12.43 -0.06
CA ARG A 42 16.38 -12.67 0.70
C ARG A 42 16.25 -13.88 1.63
N ALA A 43 15.11 -14.02 2.28
CA ALA A 43 14.82 -15.17 3.14
C ALA A 43 14.79 -16.48 2.34
N ASN A 44 14.12 -16.50 1.18
CA ASN A 44 14.13 -17.64 0.26
C ASN A 44 15.55 -18.00 -0.15
N ASN A 45 16.34 -17.02 -0.61
CA ASN A 45 17.70 -17.28 -1.06
C ASN A 45 18.60 -17.81 0.05
N ALA A 46 18.43 -17.34 1.29
CA ALA A 46 19.15 -17.86 2.45
C ALA A 46 18.73 -19.31 2.80
N ALA A 47 17.48 -19.67 2.55
CA ALA A 47 16.95 -21.02 2.82
C ALA A 47 17.33 -22.04 1.72
N CYS A 48 17.64 -21.61 0.51
CA CYS A 48 17.87 -22.48 -0.65
C CYS A 48 19.06 -23.43 -0.51
N ASN A 49 20.09 -23.14 0.33
CA ASN A 49 21.23 -24.02 0.66
C ASN A 49 21.68 -24.98 -0.46
N GLY A 50 21.54 -24.58 -1.75
CA GLY A 50 21.85 -25.40 -2.92
C GLY A 50 20.75 -26.38 -3.38
N SER A 51 19.57 -26.43 -2.76
CA SER A 51 18.47 -27.35 -3.10
C SER A 51 17.16 -26.68 -3.49
N GLY A 52 17.19 -25.43 -3.97
CA GLY A 52 16.03 -24.69 -4.45
C GLY A 52 16.43 -23.69 -5.53
N ARG A 53 15.45 -23.05 -6.17
CA ARG A 53 15.69 -21.98 -7.12
C ARG A 53 15.85 -20.66 -6.39
N SER A 54 17.01 -20.02 -6.50
CA SER A 54 17.24 -18.68 -5.98
C SER A 54 16.63 -17.62 -6.92
N ILE A 55 16.46 -16.42 -6.40
CA ILE A 55 15.93 -15.25 -7.13
C ILE A 55 17.02 -14.19 -7.19
N ASP A 56 17.38 -13.76 -8.39
CA ASP A 56 18.19 -12.56 -8.63
C ASP A 56 17.24 -11.43 -9.04
N PHE A 57 17.31 -10.28 -8.36
CA PHE A 57 16.44 -9.16 -8.67
C PHE A 57 17.22 -7.88 -8.91
N ARG A 58 16.66 -7.01 -9.75
CA ARG A 58 17.06 -5.62 -9.89
C ARG A 58 15.89 -4.73 -9.51
N LEU A 59 16.17 -3.71 -8.73
CA LEU A 59 15.20 -2.70 -8.31
C LEU A 59 15.25 -1.51 -9.26
N VAL A 60 14.12 -1.22 -9.90
CA VAL A 60 13.96 -0.09 -10.82
C VAL A 60 13.11 0.98 -10.17
N HIS A 61 13.69 2.16 -9.98
CA HIS A 61 12.96 3.38 -9.62
C HIS A 61 12.66 4.18 -10.89
N THR A 62 11.38 4.46 -11.16
CA THR A 62 11.03 5.24 -12.35
C THR A 62 11.20 6.73 -12.17
N GLY A 63 11.33 7.22 -10.94
CA GLY A 63 11.43 8.66 -10.66
C GLY A 63 10.12 9.43 -10.91
N GLN A 64 8.96 8.74 -10.88
CA GLN A 64 7.66 9.37 -11.16
C GLN A 64 7.36 10.57 -10.25
N HIS A 65 7.78 10.53 -9.00
CA HIS A 65 7.72 11.64 -8.06
C HIS A 65 9.13 11.95 -7.59
N TYR A 66 9.60 13.15 -7.92
CA TYR A 66 10.84 13.67 -7.34
C TYR A 66 10.56 14.08 -5.90
N ASP A 67 10.85 13.19 -4.97
CA ASP A 67 10.85 13.49 -3.54
C ASP A 67 12.31 13.55 -3.08
N ALA A 68 12.79 14.75 -2.75
CA ALA A 68 14.12 14.95 -2.17
C ALA A 68 14.32 14.15 -0.85
N LYS A 69 13.23 13.62 -0.28
CA LYS A 69 13.22 12.71 0.87
C LYS A 69 13.43 11.24 0.50
N MET A 70 13.50 10.89 -0.79
CA MET A 70 13.94 9.57 -1.27
C MET A 70 15.47 9.50 -1.21
N SER A 71 16.01 9.72 -0.02
CA SER A 71 17.44 9.66 0.29
C SER A 71 17.85 8.23 0.63
N GLY A 72 19.17 7.98 0.69
CA GLY A 72 19.70 6.70 1.17
C GLY A 72 19.16 6.28 2.54
N VAL A 73 18.79 7.25 3.39
CA VAL A 73 18.15 7.02 4.70
C VAL A 73 16.79 6.31 4.55
N PHE A 74 15.97 6.70 3.57
CA PHE A 74 14.67 6.05 3.32
C PHE A 74 14.80 4.56 2.96
N PHE A 75 15.76 4.22 2.09
CA PHE A 75 16.01 2.81 1.75
C PHE A 75 16.60 2.03 2.93
N GLN A 76 17.44 2.68 3.76
CA GLN A 76 17.95 2.08 4.99
C GLN A 76 16.85 1.81 6.01
N GLU A 77 15.91 2.76 6.21
CA GLU A 77 14.74 2.56 7.08
C GLU A 77 13.87 1.39 6.64
N LEU A 78 13.72 1.18 5.33
CA LEU A 78 13.02 0.03 4.77
C LEU A 78 13.85 -1.27 4.74
N GLY A 79 15.15 -1.22 5.06
CA GLY A 79 16.05 -2.37 4.99
C GLY A 79 16.26 -2.92 3.58
N ILE A 80 16.10 -2.09 2.54
CA ILE A 80 16.23 -2.48 1.13
C ILE A 80 17.42 -1.79 0.46
N PRO A 81 17.96 -2.34 -0.65
CA PRO A 81 19.03 -1.69 -1.39
C PRO A 81 18.55 -0.40 -2.06
N ALA A 82 19.48 0.48 -2.40
CA ALA A 82 19.20 1.53 -3.37
C ALA A 82 18.80 0.91 -4.72
N PRO A 83 18.00 1.60 -5.54
CA PRO A 83 17.65 1.13 -6.88
C PRO A 83 18.91 0.85 -7.73
N ASP A 84 18.89 -0.27 -8.46
CA ASP A 84 19.92 -0.61 -9.46
C ASP A 84 19.79 0.30 -10.68
N HIS A 85 18.55 0.71 -11.01
CA HIS A 85 18.25 1.64 -12.10
C HIS A 85 17.33 2.75 -11.59
N ASP A 86 17.73 3.99 -11.77
CA ASP A 86 16.88 5.18 -11.57
C ASP A 86 16.63 5.82 -12.94
N LEU A 87 15.35 5.87 -13.36
CA LEU A 87 14.96 6.37 -14.68
C LEU A 87 14.79 7.90 -14.71
N GLU A 88 14.78 8.55 -13.55
CA GLU A 88 14.75 10.02 -13.37
C GLU A 88 13.66 10.74 -14.20
N VAL A 89 12.49 10.12 -14.40
CA VAL A 89 11.47 10.64 -15.32
C VAL A 89 10.83 11.94 -14.82
N GLY A 90 10.73 12.11 -13.49
CA GLY A 90 10.17 13.32 -12.89
C GLY A 90 8.66 13.46 -13.03
N SER A 91 8.16 14.65 -12.65
CA SER A 91 6.74 15.00 -12.70
C SER A 91 6.37 15.57 -14.09
N GLY A 92 5.10 15.36 -14.49
CA GLY A 92 4.59 15.89 -15.77
C GLY A 92 3.10 15.59 -15.94
N SER A 93 2.55 15.85 -17.11
CA SER A 93 1.20 15.35 -17.45
C SER A 93 1.20 13.81 -17.46
N HIS A 94 0.06 13.19 -17.21
CA HIS A 94 -0.05 11.71 -17.23
C HIS A 94 0.50 11.13 -18.54
N ALA A 95 0.18 11.74 -19.69
CA ALA A 95 0.67 11.28 -21.00
C ALA A 95 2.19 11.38 -21.12
N ALA A 96 2.77 12.54 -20.81
CA ALA A 96 4.21 12.76 -20.92
C ALA A 96 4.97 11.84 -19.95
N GLN A 97 4.51 11.73 -18.70
CA GLN A 97 5.12 10.88 -17.70
C GLN A 97 5.08 9.40 -18.10
N THR A 98 3.91 8.89 -18.54
CA THR A 98 3.78 7.51 -19.02
C THR A 98 4.69 7.23 -20.20
N ALA A 99 4.73 8.12 -21.20
CA ALA A 99 5.59 7.97 -22.37
C ALA A 99 7.08 7.95 -22.00
N ASN A 100 7.52 8.88 -21.14
CA ASN A 100 8.91 8.96 -20.73
C ASN A 100 9.34 7.74 -19.91
N ILE A 101 8.46 7.20 -19.04
CA ILE A 101 8.74 5.95 -18.32
C ILE A 101 8.91 4.79 -19.32
N MET A 102 8.02 4.67 -20.32
CA MET A 102 8.12 3.62 -21.34
C MET A 102 9.47 3.70 -22.10
N LEU A 103 9.84 4.89 -22.55
CA LEU A 103 11.09 5.10 -23.31
C LEU A 103 12.35 4.79 -22.47
N ALA A 104 12.34 5.12 -21.18
CA ALA A 104 13.47 4.87 -20.29
C ALA A 104 13.52 3.42 -19.78
N PHE A 105 12.38 2.72 -19.67
CA PHE A 105 12.31 1.37 -19.14
C PHE A 105 12.64 0.28 -20.19
N GLU A 106 12.35 0.51 -21.46
CA GLU A 106 12.60 -0.45 -22.53
C GLU A 106 14.08 -0.88 -22.62
N PRO A 107 15.08 0.03 -22.62
CA PRO A 107 16.49 -0.35 -22.62
C PRO A 107 16.90 -1.17 -21.39
N VAL A 108 16.29 -0.92 -20.21
CA VAL A 108 16.54 -1.71 -19.01
C VAL A 108 16.06 -3.16 -19.20
N CYS A 109 14.85 -3.36 -19.73
CA CYS A 109 14.37 -4.71 -20.05
C CYS A 109 15.27 -5.45 -21.04
N MET A 110 15.73 -4.75 -22.09
CA MET A 110 16.61 -5.33 -23.11
C MET A 110 17.99 -5.73 -22.58
N SER A 111 18.55 -4.96 -21.63
CA SER A 111 19.85 -5.23 -21.02
C SER A 111 19.77 -6.31 -19.94
N GLU A 112 18.79 -6.24 -19.05
CA GLU A 112 18.65 -7.15 -17.91
C GLU A 112 18.10 -8.52 -18.31
N LYS A 113 17.23 -8.57 -19.32
CA LYS A 113 16.57 -9.80 -19.81
C LYS A 113 15.92 -10.59 -18.65
N PRO A 114 14.99 -9.99 -17.92
CA PRO A 114 14.35 -10.65 -16.79
C PRO A 114 13.41 -11.77 -17.23
N ASP A 115 13.20 -12.76 -16.36
CA ASP A 115 12.17 -13.77 -16.51
C ASP A 115 10.78 -13.19 -16.19
N TRP A 116 10.72 -12.21 -15.23
CA TRP A 116 9.50 -11.50 -14.86
C TRP A 116 9.75 -10.03 -14.61
N VAL A 117 8.80 -9.20 -15.01
CA VAL A 117 8.64 -7.82 -14.51
C VAL A 117 7.55 -7.82 -13.45
N VAL A 118 7.89 -7.38 -12.25
CA VAL A 118 6.97 -7.29 -11.12
C VAL A 118 6.60 -5.83 -10.89
N VAL A 119 5.32 -5.52 -11.06
CA VAL A 119 4.75 -4.18 -10.83
C VAL A 119 3.81 -4.19 -9.63
N VAL A 120 3.62 -3.03 -8.98
CA VAL A 120 2.78 -2.94 -7.78
C VAL A 120 1.89 -1.71 -7.80
N GLY A 121 0.61 -1.89 -7.43
CA GLY A 121 -0.36 -0.80 -7.29
C GLY A 121 -0.82 -0.25 -8.65
N ASP A 122 -1.06 1.07 -8.72
CA ASP A 122 -1.87 1.68 -9.77
C ASP A 122 -1.34 3.02 -10.30
N VAL A 123 -0.06 3.31 -10.10
CA VAL A 123 0.55 4.54 -10.59
C VAL A 123 0.90 4.45 -12.08
N ASN A 124 1.23 5.58 -12.73
CA ASN A 124 1.60 5.59 -14.15
C ASN A 124 2.76 4.65 -14.47
N SER A 125 3.69 4.47 -13.53
CA SER A 125 4.82 3.53 -13.66
C SER A 125 4.36 2.08 -13.79
N THR A 126 3.33 1.70 -13.05
CA THR A 126 2.74 0.35 -13.10
C THR A 126 2.25 0.04 -14.50
N LEU A 127 1.43 0.94 -15.06
CA LEU A 127 0.92 0.83 -16.43
C LEU A 127 2.05 0.83 -17.47
N ALA A 128 2.94 1.84 -17.40
CA ALA A 128 3.97 2.05 -18.43
C ALA A 128 4.93 0.85 -18.52
N CYS A 129 5.43 0.36 -17.38
CA CYS A 129 6.34 -0.78 -17.36
C CYS A 129 5.66 -2.08 -17.77
N THR A 130 4.37 -2.28 -17.42
CA THR A 130 3.57 -3.41 -17.90
C THR A 130 3.44 -3.40 -19.41
N MET A 131 3.13 -2.26 -20.03
CA MET A 131 3.02 -2.15 -21.48
C MET A 131 4.32 -2.47 -22.20
N VAL A 132 5.45 -1.98 -21.70
CA VAL A 132 6.77 -2.27 -22.27
C VAL A 132 7.08 -3.76 -22.18
N ALA A 133 6.96 -4.35 -20.99
CA ALA A 133 7.25 -5.76 -20.76
C ALA A 133 6.38 -6.66 -21.66
N ALA A 134 5.06 -6.42 -21.71
CA ALA A 134 4.14 -7.19 -22.55
C ALA A 134 4.49 -7.11 -24.04
N LYS A 135 4.89 -5.92 -24.55
CA LYS A 135 5.33 -5.76 -25.98
C LYS A 135 6.65 -6.45 -26.27
N LEU A 136 7.52 -6.61 -25.30
CA LEU A 136 8.78 -7.36 -25.42
C LEU A 136 8.61 -8.87 -25.19
N GLY A 137 7.40 -9.34 -24.88
CA GLY A 137 7.12 -10.74 -24.57
C GLY A 137 7.69 -11.19 -23.22
N ILE A 138 7.92 -10.26 -22.30
CA ILE A 138 8.38 -10.53 -20.94
C ILE A 138 7.14 -10.66 -20.05
N PRO A 139 6.98 -11.78 -19.31
CA PRO A 139 5.87 -11.98 -18.39
C PRO A 139 5.79 -10.90 -17.30
N VAL A 140 4.55 -10.50 -16.94
CA VAL A 140 4.28 -9.47 -15.95
C VAL A 140 3.50 -10.04 -14.77
N ALA A 141 4.00 -9.84 -13.55
CA ALA A 141 3.29 -10.09 -12.30
C ALA A 141 2.81 -8.76 -11.70
N HIS A 142 1.50 -8.64 -11.46
CA HIS A 142 0.90 -7.45 -10.85
C HIS A 142 0.47 -7.72 -9.40
N ILE A 143 1.11 -7.04 -8.46
CA ILE A 143 0.77 -7.06 -7.03
C ILE A 143 -0.29 -5.99 -6.74
N GLU A 144 -1.32 -6.33 -6.00
CA GLU A 144 -2.56 -5.58 -5.78
C GLU A 144 -3.48 -5.57 -7.01
N ALA A 145 -3.49 -6.64 -7.79
CA ALA A 145 -4.36 -6.81 -8.92
C ALA A 145 -5.85 -6.90 -8.54
N GLY A 146 -6.72 -6.54 -9.46
CA GLY A 146 -8.17 -6.70 -9.33
C GLY A 146 -8.89 -5.63 -8.48
N LEU A 147 -8.20 -4.68 -7.88
CA LEU A 147 -8.83 -3.57 -7.17
C LEU A 147 -9.58 -2.65 -8.16
N ARG A 148 -10.82 -2.25 -7.82
CA ARG A 148 -11.66 -1.38 -8.66
C ARG A 148 -12.39 -0.34 -7.82
N SER A 149 -12.31 0.91 -8.25
CA SER A 149 -13.17 2.01 -7.76
C SER A 149 -14.43 2.18 -8.61
N PHE A 150 -14.42 1.63 -9.84
CA PHE A 150 -15.44 1.83 -10.87
C PHE A 150 -15.63 3.30 -11.28
N ASP A 151 -14.68 4.15 -10.95
CA ASP A 151 -14.66 5.56 -11.31
C ASP A 151 -13.56 5.83 -12.36
N ARG A 152 -13.96 5.82 -13.63
CA ARG A 152 -13.05 6.05 -14.76
C ARG A 152 -12.52 7.48 -14.86
N ALA A 153 -13.02 8.43 -14.04
CA ALA A 153 -12.43 9.74 -13.92
C ALA A 153 -11.13 9.73 -13.10
N MET A 154 -10.87 8.65 -12.37
CA MET A 154 -9.61 8.44 -11.66
C MET A 154 -8.55 7.85 -12.60
N PRO A 155 -7.39 8.51 -12.79
CA PRO A 155 -6.29 7.98 -13.60
C PRO A 155 -5.82 6.60 -13.12
N GLU A 156 -5.82 6.37 -11.80
CA GLU A 156 -5.44 5.11 -11.18
C GLU A 156 -6.35 3.95 -11.58
N GLU A 157 -7.65 4.22 -11.81
CA GLU A 157 -8.57 3.17 -12.29
C GLU A 157 -8.22 2.72 -13.70
N LEU A 158 -7.85 3.66 -14.57
CA LEU A 158 -7.41 3.33 -15.93
C LEU A 158 -6.10 2.53 -15.90
N ASN A 159 -5.18 2.91 -15.01
CA ASN A 159 -3.92 2.18 -14.84
C ASN A 159 -4.18 0.74 -14.39
N ARG A 160 -5.07 0.50 -13.41
CA ARG A 160 -5.45 -0.84 -12.94
C ARG A 160 -6.02 -1.68 -14.07
N LEU A 161 -7.02 -1.16 -14.78
CA LEU A 161 -7.69 -1.89 -15.87
C LEU A 161 -6.71 -2.34 -16.96
N VAL A 162 -5.81 -1.47 -17.39
CA VAL A 162 -4.86 -1.80 -18.46
C VAL A 162 -3.76 -2.76 -17.94
N THR A 163 -3.26 -2.53 -16.74
CA THR A 163 -2.24 -3.41 -16.13
C THR A 163 -2.78 -4.83 -15.98
N ASP A 164 -3.98 -4.98 -15.39
CA ASP A 164 -4.60 -6.29 -15.18
C ASP A 164 -4.93 -7.02 -16.49
N ALA A 165 -5.31 -6.28 -17.52
CA ALA A 165 -5.59 -6.86 -18.84
C ALA A 165 -4.34 -7.45 -19.53
N LEU A 166 -3.16 -6.91 -19.24
CA LEU A 166 -1.89 -7.30 -19.87
C LEU A 166 -1.06 -8.26 -19.01
N ALA A 167 -1.23 -8.26 -17.70
CA ALA A 167 -0.44 -9.08 -16.80
C ALA A 167 -0.70 -10.59 -16.97
N ASP A 168 0.34 -11.39 -16.70
CA ASP A 168 0.30 -12.86 -16.80
C ASP A 168 0.05 -13.51 -15.45
N LEU A 169 0.42 -12.85 -14.35
CA LEU A 169 0.17 -13.28 -12.98
C LEU A 169 -0.46 -12.14 -12.18
N LEU A 170 -1.68 -12.35 -11.72
CA LEU A 170 -2.50 -11.35 -11.04
C LEU A 170 -2.61 -11.72 -9.56
N LEU A 171 -1.83 -11.03 -8.74
CA LEU A 171 -1.65 -11.29 -7.31
C LEU A 171 -2.64 -10.43 -6.51
N THR A 172 -3.79 -10.99 -6.15
CA THR A 172 -4.90 -10.24 -5.56
C THR A 172 -4.81 -10.15 -4.04
N PRO A 173 -5.23 -9.00 -3.45
CA PRO A 173 -5.23 -8.82 -2.00
C PRO A 173 -6.44 -9.42 -1.29
N SER A 174 -7.55 -9.67 -2.01
CA SER A 174 -8.85 -10.03 -1.42
C SER A 174 -9.79 -10.65 -2.44
N ALA A 175 -10.89 -11.25 -1.97
CA ALA A 175 -11.86 -11.95 -2.80
C ALA A 175 -12.54 -11.07 -3.85
N ASP A 176 -12.82 -9.82 -3.49
CA ASP A 176 -13.42 -8.85 -4.41
C ASP A 176 -12.51 -8.53 -5.61
N GLY A 177 -11.19 -8.56 -5.41
CA GLY A 177 -10.23 -8.47 -6.50
C GLY A 177 -10.35 -9.63 -7.48
N ASP A 178 -10.41 -10.87 -6.98
CA ASP A 178 -10.62 -12.05 -7.83
C ASP A 178 -11.93 -11.94 -8.61
N ASP A 179 -13.01 -11.52 -7.92
CA ASP A 179 -14.34 -11.43 -8.53
C ASP A 179 -14.42 -10.32 -9.60
N ASN A 180 -13.66 -9.24 -9.46
CA ASN A 180 -13.53 -8.21 -10.47
C ASN A 180 -12.84 -8.77 -11.72
N LEU A 181 -11.70 -9.43 -11.56
CA LEU A 181 -10.95 -10.04 -12.65
C LEU A 181 -11.75 -11.11 -13.41
N ARG A 182 -12.48 -11.96 -12.67
CA ARG A 182 -13.38 -12.96 -13.29
C ARG A 182 -14.47 -12.30 -14.12
N ARG A 183 -15.10 -11.23 -13.62
CA ARG A 183 -16.11 -10.46 -14.37
C ARG A 183 -15.56 -9.80 -15.61
N GLU A 184 -14.28 -9.45 -15.61
CA GLU A 184 -13.56 -8.90 -16.76
C GLU A 184 -13.06 -9.97 -17.73
N GLY A 185 -13.30 -11.26 -17.45
CA GLY A 185 -12.97 -12.38 -18.34
C GLY A 185 -11.53 -12.90 -18.19
N VAL A 186 -10.84 -12.53 -17.11
CA VAL A 186 -9.48 -13.04 -16.84
C VAL A 186 -9.54 -14.53 -16.52
N PRO A 187 -8.69 -15.38 -17.16
CA PRO A 187 -8.62 -16.81 -16.86
C PRO A 187 -8.22 -17.08 -15.40
N GLU A 188 -8.88 -18.05 -14.75
CA GLU A 188 -8.59 -18.43 -13.36
C GLU A 188 -7.13 -18.83 -13.14
N THR A 189 -6.47 -19.36 -14.17
CA THR A 189 -5.07 -19.75 -14.14
C THR A 189 -4.12 -18.57 -13.90
N LYS A 190 -4.52 -17.35 -14.19
CA LYS A 190 -3.74 -16.13 -13.96
C LYS A 190 -3.98 -15.50 -12.59
N ILE A 191 -5.07 -15.84 -11.88
CA ILE A 191 -5.49 -15.21 -10.62
C ILE A 191 -4.93 -15.99 -9.44
N ARG A 192 -4.22 -15.29 -8.54
CA ARG A 192 -3.68 -15.86 -7.29
C ARG A 192 -3.97 -14.94 -6.13
N ARG A 193 -4.79 -15.40 -5.20
CA ARG A 193 -5.04 -14.63 -3.98
C ARG A 193 -3.91 -14.86 -2.99
N VAL A 194 -3.09 -13.84 -2.77
CA VAL A 194 -1.93 -13.88 -1.89
C VAL A 194 -2.11 -13.11 -0.59
N GLY A 195 -3.09 -12.20 -0.54
CA GLY A 195 -3.28 -11.28 0.58
C GLY A 195 -2.70 -9.89 0.30
N ASN A 196 -2.68 -9.04 1.30
CA ASN A 196 -2.31 -7.64 1.16
C ASN A 196 -0.88 -7.37 1.66
N VAL A 197 0.02 -7.03 0.75
CA VAL A 197 1.44 -6.76 1.04
C VAL A 197 1.65 -5.53 1.94
N MET A 198 0.71 -4.59 1.99
CA MET A 198 0.75 -3.48 2.94
C MET A 198 0.64 -3.96 4.39
N ILE A 199 -0.05 -5.08 4.62
CA ILE A 199 -0.14 -5.68 5.96
C ILE A 199 1.20 -6.32 6.36
N ASP A 200 1.98 -6.83 5.42
CA ASP A 200 3.33 -7.30 5.71
C ASP A 200 4.22 -6.15 6.21
N SER A 201 4.16 -4.99 5.52
CA SER A 201 4.87 -3.76 5.95
C SER A 201 4.40 -3.28 7.32
N LEU A 202 3.10 -3.32 7.57
CA LEU A 202 2.52 -2.95 8.86
C LEU A 202 3.04 -3.88 9.96
N VAL A 203 2.97 -5.20 9.76
CA VAL A 203 3.36 -6.20 10.75
C VAL A 203 4.84 -6.13 11.07
N SER A 204 5.69 -5.91 10.08
CA SER A 204 7.14 -5.79 10.28
C SER A 204 7.53 -4.59 11.15
N GLN A 205 6.70 -3.54 11.20
CA GLN A 205 6.99 -2.31 11.94
C GLN A 205 6.25 -2.17 13.26
N LEU A 206 5.44 -3.17 13.67
CA LEU A 206 4.65 -3.10 14.90
C LEU A 206 5.50 -2.90 16.16
N ALA A 207 6.59 -3.63 16.28
CA ALA A 207 7.46 -3.54 17.47
C ALA A 207 8.11 -2.15 17.58
N GLU A 208 8.55 -1.58 16.46
CA GLU A 208 9.12 -0.25 16.41
C GLU A 208 8.07 0.82 16.69
N ALA A 209 6.88 0.68 16.12
CA ALA A 209 5.76 1.60 16.37
C ALA A 209 5.36 1.61 17.86
N ASP A 210 5.42 0.47 18.55
CA ASP A 210 5.18 0.41 19.99
C ASP A 210 6.31 1.08 20.79
N ALA A 211 7.55 0.98 20.33
CA ALA A 211 8.73 1.51 21.01
C ALA A 211 8.88 3.04 20.89
N VAL A 212 8.31 3.69 19.85
CA VAL A 212 8.43 5.15 19.62
C VAL A 212 7.80 5.98 20.75
N GLY A 213 6.89 5.40 21.55
CA GLY A 213 6.26 6.09 22.67
C GLY A 213 5.32 7.24 22.28
N THR A 214 4.70 7.17 21.09
CA THR A 214 3.84 8.22 20.51
C THR A 214 2.73 8.67 21.46
N LEU A 215 2.03 7.73 22.10
CA LEU A 215 0.93 8.07 23.00
C LEU A 215 1.43 8.85 24.21
N GLN A 216 2.57 8.46 24.79
CA GLN A 216 3.18 9.14 25.94
C GLN A 216 3.62 10.55 25.55
N ARG A 217 4.34 10.70 24.43
CA ARG A 217 4.82 11.98 23.91
C ARG A 217 3.68 12.95 23.62
N LEU A 218 2.56 12.42 23.11
CA LEU A 218 1.37 13.24 22.81
C LEU A 218 0.38 13.32 23.99
N GLY A 219 0.65 12.70 25.14
CA GLY A 219 -0.25 12.67 26.29
C GLY A 219 -1.63 12.10 25.97
N LEU A 220 -1.68 11.04 25.12
CA LEU A 220 -2.90 10.37 24.69
C LEU A 220 -3.10 9.07 25.47
N GLN A 221 -4.35 8.71 25.70
CA GLN A 221 -4.72 7.44 26.33
C GLN A 221 -5.40 6.52 25.33
N PRO A 222 -5.06 5.22 25.26
CA PRO A 222 -5.69 4.26 24.37
C PRO A 222 -7.22 4.28 24.49
N GLY A 223 -7.90 4.33 23.34
CA GLY A 223 -9.35 4.36 23.25
C GLY A 223 -10.03 5.66 23.70
N ARG A 224 -9.26 6.68 24.06
CA ARG A 224 -9.78 7.99 24.54
C ARG A 224 -9.51 9.14 23.58
N PHE A 225 -9.04 8.86 22.39
CA PHE A 225 -8.79 9.86 21.35
C PHE A 225 -9.31 9.40 19.98
N VAL A 226 -9.58 10.36 19.14
CA VAL A 226 -9.92 10.15 17.72
C VAL A 226 -8.71 10.58 16.90
N TYR A 227 -8.34 9.74 15.94
CA TYR A 227 -7.25 10.04 15.01
C TYR A 227 -7.83 10.55 13.69
N VAL A 228 -7.43 11.76 13.27
CA VAL A 228 -7.99 12.44 12.10
C VAL A 228 -6.90 12.69 11.08
N THR A 229 -7.16 12.33 9.81
CA THR A 229 -6.30 12.70 8.67
C THR A 229 -7.14 13.11 7.48
N LEU A 230 -6.95 14.32 6.96
CA LEU A 230 -7.71 14.87 5.84
C LEU A 230 -6.80 15.65 4.90
N HIS A 231 -6.87 15.34 3.60
CA HIS A 231 -6.02 15.97 2.60
C HIS A 231 -6.63 15.97 1.19
N ARG A 232 -7.76 15.26 0.95
CA ARG A 232 -8.36 15.18 -0.38
C ARG A 232 -9.03 16.50 -0.77
N PRO A 233 -8.84 16.96 -2.04
CA PRO A 233 -9.42 18.19 -2.54
C PRO A 233 -10.92 18.31 -2.30
N SER A 234 -11.68 17.24 -2.52
CA SER A 234 -13.14 17.22 -2.33
C SER A 234 -13.58 17.58 -0.91
N ASN A 235 -12.74 17.33 0.09
CA ASN A 235 -13.03 17.60 1.50
C ASN A 235 -12.48 18.94 1.96
N VAL A 236 -11.25 19.29 1.52
CA VAL A 236 -10.52 20.43 2.09
C VAL A 236 -10.52 21.68 1.20
N ASP A 237 -10.73 21.55 -0.13
CA ASP A 237 -10.77 22.72 -1.04
C ASP A 237 -12.15 23.35 -1.14
N VAL A 238 -13.20 22.67 -0.69
CA VAL A 238 -14.56 23.19 -0.66
C VAL A 238 -14.82 23.78 0.74
N ARG A 239 -14.96 25.10 0.80
CA ARG A 239 -15.10 25.86 2.06
C ARG A 239 -16.22 25.32 2.95
N GLU A 240 -17.38 25.04 2.36
CA GLU A 240 -18.57 24.56 3.04
C GLU A 240 -18.31 23.17 3.67
N ASN A 241 -17.64 22.26 2.95
CA ASN A 241 -17.30 20.94 3.43
C ASN A 241 -16.32 21.04 4.60
N LEU A 242 -15.23 21.79 4.44
CA LEU A 242 -14.22 21.94 5.49
C LEU A 242 -14.80 22.62 6.76
N LYS A 243 -15.72 23.61 6.57
CA LYS A 243 -16.42 24.26 7.68
C LYS A 243 -17.26 23.28 8.50
N VAL A 244 -18.02 22.38 7.83
CA VAL A 244 -18.81 21.35 8.52
C VAL A 244 -17.88 20.38 9.24
N ILE A 245 -16.81 19.94 8.61
CA ILE A 245 -15.85 19.00 9.21
C ILE A 245 -15.24 19.64 10.49
N VAL A 246 -14.76 20.87 10.40
CA VAL A 246 -14.19 21.60 11.56
C VAL A 246 -15.21 21.71 12.68
N HIS A 247 -16.47 22.02 12.37
CA HIS A 247 -17.54 22.09 13.38
C HIS A 247 -17.80 20.73 14.04
N GLU A 248 -17.87 19.63 13.27
CA GLU A 248 -18.08 18.30 13.86
C GLU A 248 -16.89 17.85 14.72
N LEU A 249 -15.67 18.19 14.34
CA LEU A 249 -14.48 17.94 15.16
C LEU A 249 -14.52 18.76 16.46
N ALA A 250 -14.99 20.01 16.41
CA ALA A 250 -15.17 20.85 17.59
C ALA A 250 -16.17 20.23 18.57
N CYS A 251 -17.35 19.81 18.10
CA CYS A 251 -18.35 19.11 18.91
C CYS A 251 -17.79 17.80 19.51
N LEU A 252 -17.06 17.03 18.71
CA LEU A 252 -16.48 15.76 19.15
C LEU A 252 -15.37 15.95 20.20
N SER A 253 -14.68 17.09 20.15
CA SER A 253 -13.60 17.43 21.09
C SER A 253 -14.05 17.65 22.53
N GLU A 254 -15.35 17.81 22.75
CA GLU A 254 -15.95 17.88 24.10
C GLU A 254 -15.90 16.52 24.83
N GLN A 255 -15.82 15.42 24.08
CA GLN A 255 -15.84 14.04 24.61
C GLN A 255 -14.52 13.30 24.44
N PHE A 256 -13.77 13.61 23.40
CA PHE A 256 -12.53 12.92 23.01
C PHE A 256 -11.43 13.90 22.69
N THR A 257 -10.19 13.54 22.99
CA THR A 257 -9.04 14.25 22.41
C THR A 257 -8.98 13.95 20.90
N ILE A 258 -8.85 14.99 20.08
CA ILE A 258 -8.71 14.85 18.63
C ILE A 258 -7.23 14.99 18.28
N ALA A 259 -6.58 13.89 17.91
CA ALA A 259 -5.21 13.92 17.39
C ALA A 259 -5.27 14.15 15.87
N PHE A 260 -4.93 15.36 15.43
CA PHE A 260 -5.03 15.75 14.03
C PHE A 260 -3.70 16.24 13.46
N PRO A 261 -2.87 15.34 12.89
CA PRO A 261 -1.75 15.76 12.03
C PRO A 261 -2.28 16.47 10.81
N ILE A 262 -2.10 17.79 10.76
CA ILE A 262 -2.69 18.61 9.72
C ILE A 262 -1.79 18.60 8.49
N HIS A 263 -2.30 18.05 7.39
CA HIS A 263 -1.62 18.10 6.11
C HIS A 263 -1.41 19.57 5.65
N PRO A 264 -0.28 19.92 5.01
CA PRO A 264 0.00 21.30 4.58
C PRO A 264 -1.13 21.94 3.76
N ARG A 265 -1.72 21.20 2.82
CA ARG A 265 -2.89 21.67 2.05
C ARG A 265 -4.08 22.02 2.93
N THR A 266 -4.41 21.18 3.89
CA THR A 266 -5.54 21.40 4.83
C THR A 266 -5.28 22.63 5.69
N ARG A 267 -4.05 22.78 6.20
CA ARG A 267 -3.63 23.96 6.97
C ARG A 267 -3.77 25.25 6.15
N GLN A 268 -3.30 25.22 4.91
CA GLN A 268 -3.43 26.37 4.01
C GLN A 268 -4.89 26.74 3.77
N ARG A 269 -5.76 25.77 3.45
CA ARG A 269 -7.19 26.00 3.20
C ARG A 269 -7.91 26.49 4.44
N MET A 270 -7.60 25.98 5.61
CA MET A 270 -8.15 26.50 6.87
C MET A 270 -7.83 27.99 7.03
N GLY A 271 -6.58 28.39 6.80
CA GLY A 271 -6.18 29.80 6.86
C GLY A 271 -6.92 30.69 5.84
N GLU A 272 -6.98 30.24 4.57
CA GLU A 272 -7.69 30.96 3.49
C GLU A 272 -9.19 31.13 3.77
N PHE A 273 -9.82 30.16 4.43
CA PHE A 273 -11.24 30.17 4.75
C PHE A 273 -11.57 30.80 6.11
N GLY A 274 -10.56 31.24 6.87
CA GLY A 274 -10.72 31.79 8.21
C GLY A 274 -11.25 30.79 9.22
N LEU A 275 -10.87 29.51 9.09
CA LEU A 275 -11.24 28.42 10.00
C LEU A 275 -10.10 28.15 10.95
N SER A 276 -10.40 28.01 12.25
CA SER A 276 -9.42 27.66 13.28
C SER A 276 -10.02 26.69 14.29
N PHE A 277 -9.18 26.16 15.16
CA PHE A 277 -9.58 25.34 16.31
C PHE A 277 -9.47 26.14 17.63
N ASP A 278 -9.38 27.47 17.55
CA ASP A 278 -9.32 28.33 18.72
C ASP A 278 -10.57 28.14 19.59
N GLY A 279 -10.37 28.04 20.91
CA GLY A 279 -11.45 27.77 21.86
C GLY A 279 -11.80 26.28 22.01
N HIS A 280 -11.14 25.36 21.27
CA HIS A 280 -11.39 23.92 21.37
C HIS A 280 -10.14 23.15 21.86
N PRO A 281 -9.82 23.19 23.16
CA PRO A 281 -8.59 22.61 23.71
C PRO A 281 -8.51 21.09 23.59
N GLY A 282 -9.63 20.42 23.32
CA GLY A 282 -9.67 18.99 23.03
C GLY A 282 -9.12 18.64 21.65
N ILE A 283 -9.01 19.61 20.72
CA ILE A 283 -8.37 19.38 19.43
C ILE A 283 -6.88 19.67 19.55
N ARG A 284 -6.07 18.70 19.15
CA ARG A 284 -4.60 18.81 19.11
C ARG A 284 -4.13 18.82 17.66
N PRO A 285 -3.95 20.00 17.07
CA PRO A 285 -3.29 20.12 15.77
C PRO A 285 -1.83 19.70 15.92
N LEU A 286 -1.42 18.73 15.11
CA LEU A 286 -0.06 18.19 15.11
C LEU A 286 0.63 18.54 13.79
N GLU A 287 1.95 18.58 13.80
CA GLU A 287 2.72 18.54 12.57
C GLU A 287 2.58 17.17 11.91
N PRO A 288 2.83 17.06 10.58
CA PRO A 288 2.80 15.79 9.89
C PRO A 288 3.66 14.73 10.61
N LEU A 289 3.08 13.58 10.87
CA LEU A 289 3.70 12.50 11.62
C LEU A 289 4.39 11.48 10.68
N GLY A 290 5.41 10.82 11.21
CA GLY A 290 6.02 9.66 10.57
C GLY A 290 5.09 8.45 10.56
N TYR A 291 5.46 7.43 9.78
CA TYR A 291 4.63 6.23 9.62
C TYR A 291 4.44 5.46 10.94
N LEU A 292 5.48 5.29 11.73
CA LEU A 292 5.43 4.60 13.03
C LEU A 292 4.46 5.28 14.00
N ASP A 293 4.49 6.62 14.06
CA ASP A 293 3.56 7.41 14.87
C ASP A 293 2.11 7.20 14.38
N SER A 294 1.88 7.29 13.06
CA SER A 294 0.56 7.07 12.46
C SER A 294 0.03 5.68 12.75
N LEU A 295 0.88 4.66 12.63
CA LEU A 295 0.53 3.27 12.91
C LEU A 295 0.13 3.07 14.38
N ASN A 296 0.90 3.66 15.31
CA ASN A 296 0.61 3.61 16.74
C ASN A 296 -0.73 4.31 17.06
N LEU A 297 -1.00 5.49 16.47
CA LEU A 297 -2.27 6.19 16.64
C LEU A 297 -3.44 5.39 16.05
N THR A 298 -3.29 4.83 14.85
CA THR A 298 -4.31 3.99 14.19
C THR A 298 -4.69 2.80 15.06
N ARG A 299 -3.71 2.12 15.65
CA ARG A 299 -3.92 0.96 16.53
C ARG A 299 -4.70 1.30 17.79
N HIS A 300 -4.41 2.45 18.41
CA HIS A 300 -4.89 2.80 19.74
C HIS A 300 -6.05 3.81 19.79
N ALA A 301 -6.44 4.40 18.66
CA ALA A 301 -7.57 5.32 18.59
C ALA A 301 -8.90 4.65 19.01
N ARG A 302 -9.86 5.45 19.48
CA ARG A 302 -11.26 5.03 19.64
C ARG A 302 -11.85 4.74 18.26
N PHE A 303 -11.62 5.64 17.31
CA PHE A 303 -11.90 5.47 15.89
C PHE A 303 -11.06 6.45 15.06
N LEU A 304 -11.05 6.23 13.73
CA LEU A 304 -10.43 7.10 12.75
C LEU A 304 -11.47 7.88 11.96
N LEU A 305 -11.15 9.15 11.65
CA LEU A 305 -11.82 9.91 10.59
C LEU A 305 -10.78 10.26 9.53
N THR A 306 -10.90 9.71 8.33
CA THR A 306 -9.86 9.84 7.32
C THR A 306 -10.43 9.92 5.90
N ASP A 307 -9.64 10.42 4.97
CA ASP A 307 -9.87 10.29 3.53
C ASP A 307 -8.74 9.51 2.82
N SER A 308 -7.84 8.91 3.60
CA SER A 308 -6.73 8.09 3.13
C SER A 308 -7.16 6.69 2.72
N GLY A 309 -6.63 6.17 1.59
CA GLY A 309 -6.82 4.78 1.18
C GLY A 309 -6.11 3.78 2.10
N GLY A 310 -4.85 4.04 2.45
CA GLY A 310 -4.04 3.12 3.26
C GLY A 310 -4.58 2.94 4.68
N LEU A 311 -5.07 3.99 5.32
CA LEU A 311 -5.63 3.91 6.67
C LEU A 311 -6.90 3.03 6.76
N GLN A 312 -7.63 2.82 5.66
CA GLN A 312 -8.73 1.88 5.61
C GLN A 312 -8.25 0.43 5.84
N GLU A 313 -7.11 0.08 5.25
CA GLU A 313 -6.51 -1.25 5.37
C GLU A 313 -5.89 -1.45 6.77
N GLU A 314 -5.11 -0.47 7.23
CA GLU A 314 -4.48 -0.50 8.55
C GLU A 314 -5.51 -0.58 9.68
N SER A 315 -6.55 0.27 9.63
CA SER A 315 -7.64 0.24 10.62
C SER A 315 -8.39 -1.08 10.61
N THR A 316 -8.60 -1.68 9.43
CA THR A 316 -9.22 -2.99 9.26
C THR A 316 -8.38 -4.08 9.91
N TYR A 317 -7.07 -4.08 9.71
CA TYR A 317 -6.17 -5.03 10.36
C TYR A 317 -6.23 -4.93 11.90
N PHE A 318 -6.20 -3.72 12.43
CA PHE A 318 -6.32 -3.48 13.88
C PHE A 318 -7.76 -3.60 14.41
N ARG A 319 -8.76 -3.74 13.55
CA ARG A 319 -10.17 -3.71 13.89
C ARG A 319 -10.56 -2.38 14.58
N THR A 320 -9.82 -1.32 14.32
CA THR A 320 -10.13 0.03 14.81
C THR A 320 -11.23 0.61 13.92
N PRO A 321 -12.38 1.05 14.46
CA PRO A 321 -13.43 1.64 13.66
C PRO A 321 -12.92 2.81 12.83
N CYS A 322 -13.32 2.90 11.57
CA CYS A 322 -12.86 3.93 10.65
C CYS A 322 -14.05 4.54 9.89
N LEU A 323 -14.15 5.85 9.91
CA LEU A 323 -15.03 6.60 9.02
C LEU A 323 -14.18 7.19 7.89
N THR A 324 -14.44 6.73 6.68
CA THR A 324 -13.74 7.20 5.48
C THR A 324 -14.60 8.25 4.77
N LEU A 325 -14.15 9.49 4.76
CA LEU A 325 -14.84 10.62 4.15
C LEU A 325 -14.62 10.62 2.64
N ARG A 326 -15.27 9.68 1.95
CA ARG A 326 -15.19 9.45 0.50
C ARG A 326 -16.52 8.90 -0.04
N PRO A 327 -16.87 9.19 -1.32
CA PRO A 327 -18.05 8.64 -1.95
C PRO A 327 -17.91 7.14 -2.31
N ASN A 328 -16.67 6.66 -2.53
CA ASN A 328 -16.37 5.30 -2.93
C ASN A 328 -15.03 4.83 -2.35
N THR A 329 -14.74 3.54 -2.51
CA THR A 329 -13.45 2.94 -2.19
C THR A 329 -13.12 1.83 -3.18
N GLU A 330 -11.85 1.71 -3.51
CA GLU A 330 -11.28 0.59 -4.26
C GLU A 330 -11.05 -0.66 -3.38
N ARG A 331 -11.37 -0.57 -2.10
CA ARG A 331 -11.16 -1.62 -1.08
C ARG A 331 -12.46 -2.02 -0.38
N PRO A 332 -13.47 -2.54 -1.11
CA PRO A 332 -14.78 -2.85 -0.54
C PRO A 332 -14.71 -3.92 0.58
N VAL A 333 -13.70 -4.78 0.58
CA VAL A 333 -13.46 -5.75 1.66
C VAL A 333 -13.30 -5.09 3.03
N THR A 334 -12.79 -3.85 3.10
CA THR A 334 -12.69 -3.09 4.36
C THR A 334 -14.04 -2.67 4.91
N LEU A 335 -15.05 -2.54 4.03
CA LEU A 335 -16.44 -2.22 4.40
C LEU A 335 -17.24 -3.47 4.78
N THR A 336 -17.05 -4.57 4.03
CA THR A 336 -17.86 -5.78 4.18
C THR A 336 -17.39 -6.68 5.32
N LEU A 337 -16.09 -6.86 5.47
CA LEU A 337 -15.48 -7.66 6.54
C LEU A 337 -14.81 -6.79 7.60
N GLY A 338 -14.23 -5.67 7.19
CA GLY A 338 -13.40 -4.83 8.03
C GLY A 338 -14.13 -3.91 8.98
N SER A 339 -13.43 -2.90 9.45
CA SER A 339 -13.88 -1.92 10.42
C SER A 339 -14.20 -0.56 9.79
N ASN A 340 -14.12 -0.46 8.46
CA ASN A 340 -14.30 0.76 7.72
C ASN A 340 -15.77 1.00 7.34
N ARG A 341 -16.16 2.28 7.28
CA ARG A 341 -17.45 2.74 6.80
C ARG A 341 -17.26 4.03 6.00
N LEU A 342 -17.84 4.11 4.81
CA LEU A 342 -17.88 5.36 4.08
C LEU A 342 -18.82 6.35 4.75
N THR A 343 -18.44 7.62 4.75
CA THR A 343 -19.24 8.74 5.25
C THR A 343 -19.14 9.92 4.29
N SER A 344 -20.06 10.86 4.43
CA SER A 344 -20.08 12.11 3.70
C SER A 344 -20.21 13.28 4.68
N VAL A 345 -19.93 14.49 4.24
CA VAL A 345 -20.14 15.70 5.05
C VAL A 345 -21.59 15.78 5.56
N ALA A 346 -22.55 15.36 4.75
CA ALA A 346 -23.98 15.41 5.10
C ALA A 346 -24.38 14.39 6.20
N THR A 347 -23.70 13.24 6.25
CA THR A 347 -24.02 12.16 7.19
C THR A 347 -23.05 12.05 8.37
N LEU A 348 -21.96 12.85 8.38
CA LEU A 348 -20.84 12.73 9.30
C LEU A 348 -21.29 12.67 10.78
N ARG A 349 -22.16 13.58 11.21
CA ARG A 349 -22.67 13.62 12.59
C ARG A 349 -23.41 12.34 12.98
N SER A 350 -24.32 11.89 12.11
CA SER A 350 -25.10 10.68 12.38
C SER A 350 -24.23 9.42 12.37
N ASP A 351 -23.24 9.37 11.47
CA ASP A 351 -22.31 8.26 11.36
C ASP A 351 -21.38 8.18 12.57
N ILE A 352 -20.86 9.32 13.06
CA ILE A 352 -20.11 9.39 14.33
C ILE A 352 -20.97 8.87 15.48
N SER A 353 -22.23 9.34 15.61
CA SER A 353 -23.12 8.93 16.69
C SER A 353 -23.37 7.42 16.69
N GLN A 354 -23.64 6.84 15.51
CA GLN A 354 -23.83 5.39 15.34
C GLN A 354 -22.55 4.61 15.69
N LEU A 355 -21.38 5.12 15.28
CA LEU A 355 -20.11 4.47 15.55
C LEU A 355 -19.78 4.49 17.04
N LEU A 356 -20.07 5.58 17.75
CA LEU A 356 -19.86 5.67 19.20
C LEU A 356 -20.75 4.74 19.99
N ALA A 357 -21.97 4.42 19.49
CA ALA A 357 -22.86 3.44 20.07
C ALA A 357 -22.42 1.98 19.82
N ALA A 358 -21.52 1.76 18.87
CA ALA A 358 -20.99 0.45 18.53
C ALA A 358 -19.84 0.02 19.47
N PRO A 359 -19.46 -1.28 19.51
CA PRO A 359 -18.29 -1.77 20.22
C PRO A 359 -17.01 -1.02 19.84
N ALA A 360 -16.03 -0.96 20.78
CA ALA A 360 -14.77 -0.27 20.55
C ALA A 360 -13.88 -0.93 19.48
N ARG A 361 -14.13 -2.21 19.16
CA ARG A 361 -13.49 -2.93 18.06
C ARG A 361 -14.56 -3.65 17.25
N ILE A 362 -14.53 -3.49 15.94
CA ILE A 362 -15.53 -4.05 15.00
C ILE A 362 -14.83 -4.71 13.82
N GLY A 363 -15.59 -5.54 13.08
CA GLY A 363 -15.08 -6.24 11.90
C GLY A 363 -14.05 -7.31 12.23
N GLN A 364 -13.42 -7.81 11.19
CA GLN A 364 -12.33 -8.78 11.23
C GLN A 364 -11.33 -8.49 10.11
N ALA A 365 -10.08 -8.92 10.28
CA ALA A 365 -9.12 -8.86 9.19
C ALA A 365 -9.56 -9.79 8.05
N PRO A 366 -9.52 -9.36 6.80
CA PRO A 366 -9.79 -10.22 5.66
C PRO A 366 -8.86 -11.45 5.64
N PRO A 367 -9.30 -12.58 5.06
CA PRO A 367 -8.44 -13.75 4.91
C PRO A 367 -7.10 -13.41 4.22
N LEU A 368 -6.01 -14.03 4.68
CA LEU A 368 -4.63 -13.82 4.20
C LEU A 368 -4.03 -12.43 4.50
N TRP A 369 -4.71 -11.58 5.26
CA TRP A 369 -4.11 -10.34 5.79
C TRP A 369 -3.38 -10.64 7.10
N ASP A 370 -2.33 -11.45 7.02
CA ASP A 370 -1.62 -12.05 8.16
C ASP A 370 -0.13 -11.70 8.23
N GLY A 371 0.36 -10.79 7.36
CA GLY A 371 1.76 -10.39 7.30
C GLY A 371 2.68 -11.41 6.61
N ARG A 372 2.12 -12.31 5.78
CA ARG A 372 2.86 -13.36 5.05
C ARG A 372 2.61 -13.32 3.54
N THR A 373 2.10 -12.22 3.04
CA THR A 373 1.76 -12.06 1.62
C THR A 373 2.99 -12.15 0.74
N ALA A 374 4.08 -11.49 1.13
CA ALA A 374 5.32 -11.48 0.36
C ALA A 374 5.93 -12.88 0.17
N GLY A 375 5.83 -13.75 1.18
CA GLY A 375 6.25 -15.15 1.04
C GLY A 375 5.43 -15.89 -0.01
N ARG A 376 4.09 -15.74 0.01
CA ARG A 376 3.20 -16.35 -1.00
C ARG A 376 3.48 -15.81 -2.41
N ILE A 377 3.80 -14.52 -2.55
CA ILE A 377 4.21 -13.93 -3.84
C ILE A 377 5.48 -14.60 -4.36
N VAL A 378 6.48 -14.81 -3.50
CA VAL A 378 7.72 -15.52 -3.87
C VAL A 378 7.41 -16.95 -4.33
N ASP A 379 6.54 -17.67 -3.61
CA ASP A 379 6.14 -19.03 -3.97
C ASP A 379 5.47 -19.09 -5.35
N GLU A 380 4.55 -18.16 -5.66
CA GLU A 380 3.87 -18.08 -6.96
C GLU A 380 4.84 -17.72 -8.10
N LEU A 381 5.78 -16.80 -7.87
CA LEU A 381 6.79 -16.45 -8.87
C LEU A 381 7.76 -17.62 -9.17
N LEU A 382 8.07 -18.46 -8.20
CA LEU A 382 8.92 -19.61 -8.36
C LEU A 382 8.19 -20.80 -9.03
N ALA A 383 6.86 -20.84 -8.93
CA ALA A 383 6.03 -21.88 -9.52
C ALA A 383 5.72 -21.65 -11.01
N GLY A 384 5.80 -20.41 -11.49
CA GLY A 384 5.58 -20.03 -12.91
C GLY A 384 6.85 -19.98 -13.70
#